data_6b0de4975bf06c162d961f88b4d5ce02
#
_entry.id   6b0de4975bf06c162d961f88b4d5ce02
#
_cell.length_a   1.000
_cell.length_b   1.000
_cell.length_c   1.000
_cell.angle_alpha   90.00
_cell.angle_beta   90.00
_cell.angle_gamma   90.00
#
_symmetry.space_group_name_H-M   'P 1'
#
loop_
_entity.id
_entity.type
_entity.pdbx_description
1 polymer ?
#
loop_
_entity_poly.entity_id
_entity_poly.type
_entity_poly.pdbx_seq_one_letter_code
_entity_poly.pdbx_strand_id
1 'polypeptide(L)'
;MTNVLLNFGEGAFLPGGREGAVGYLVGEPHHGLAYMFHMMNEARLVIGAAATALGYTGYLKSVEYARNRPQGRPISAKDPAAPPVPIIEHPDVKRMLLAQKSYVEGALALILYCARLTDIASSSESTEERDSATLLLDLLTPVA
;
A
#
# COMPACT_ATOMS: atom_id res chain seq x y z
N MET A 1 -8.93 -12.74 13.33
CA MET A 1 -7.91 -13.54 12.62
C MET A 1 -7.98 -14.96 13.15
N THR A 2 -8.10 -15.97 12.29
CA THR A 2 -8.17 -17.36 12.71
C THR A 2 -6.73 -17.91 12.72
N ASN A 3 -6.27 -18.35 13.87
CA ASN A 3 -5.00 -19.07 14.00
C ASN A 3 -5.28 -20.56 13.93
N VAL A 4 -4.50 -21.29 13.15
CA VAL A 4 -4.64 -22.72 12.97
C VAL A 4 -3.30 -23.43 13.17
N LEU A 5 -3.35 -24.63 13.68
CA LEU A 5 -2.23 -25.56 13.67
C LEU A 5 -2.37 -26.43 12.42
N LEU A 6 -1.35 -26.40 11.56
CA LEU A 6 -1.32 -27.23 10.36
C LEU A 6 -0.46 -28.45 10.61
N ASN A 7 -1.05 -29.63 10.47
CA ASN A 7 -0.34 -30.90 10.53
C ASN A 7 -0.25 -31.50 9.12
N PHE A 8 0.93 -31.97 8.75
CA PHE A 8 1.20 -32.58 7.45
C PHE A 8 1.67 -34.02 7.64
N GLY A 9 1.14 -34.96 6.85
CA GLY A 9 1.63 -36.31 6.79
C GLY A 9 1.15 -37.23 7.89
N GLU A 10 -0.03 -36.99 8.46
CA GLU A 10 -0.64 -37.85 9.55
C GLU A 10 -1.35 -39.11 9.02
N GLY A 11 -1.12 -39.51 7.78
CA GLY A 11 -1.67 -40.75 7.21
C GLY A 11 -3.12 -40.68 6.72
N ALA A 12 -3.82 -39.53 6.85
CA ALA A 12 -5.18 -39.36 6.30
C ALA A 12 -5.18 -39.29 4.75
N PHE A 13 -4.09 -38.84 4.16
CA PHE A 13 -3.86 -38.84 2.72
C PHE A 13 -2.43 -39.31 2.45
N LEU A 14 -2.29 -40.35 1.59
CA LEU A 14 -1.00 -41.01 1.30
C LEU A 14 -0.58 -40.73 -0.13
N PRO A 15 0.11 -39.62 -0.44
CA PRO A 15 0.59 -39.34 -1.78
C PRO A 15 1.64 -40.37 -2.20
N GLY A 16 1.34 -41.12 -3.27
CA GLY A 16 2.20 -42.22 -3.74
C GLY A 16 2.26 -43.42 -2.80
N GLY A 17 1.26 -43.59 -1.90
CA GLY A 17 1.18 -44.72 -0.97
C GLY A 17 2.16 -44.64 0.20
N ARG A 18 2.75 -43.49 0.48
CA ARG A 18 3.71 -43.28 1.57
C ARG A 18 3.11 -42.40 2.68
N GLU A 19 3.38 -42.75 3.90
CA GLU A 19 3.12 -41.89 5.05
C GLU A 19 4.12 -40.72 5.08
N GLY A 20 3.68 -39.58 5.64
CA GLY A 20 4.46 -38.36 5.76
C GLY A 20 4.10 -37.31 4.73
N ALA A 21 4.59 -36.10 4.95
CA ALA A 21 4.46 -35.01 4.00
C ALA A 21 5.43 -35.22 2.82
N VAL A 22 4.91 -35.07 1.59
CA VAL A 22 5.74 -35.10 0.39
C VAL A 22 5.89 -33.67 -0.10
N GLY A 23 7.13 -33.18 -0.14
CA GLY A 23 7.50 -31.88 -0.68
C GLY A 23 8.37 -32.03 -1.94
N TYR A 24 8.27 -31.04 -2.80
CA TYR A 24 9.10 -30.94 -4.00
C TYR A 24 10.00 -29.72 -3.88
N LEU A 25 11.28 -29.88 -4.24
CA LEU A 25 12.22 -28.76 -4.30
C LEU A 25 11.83 -27.82 -5.44
N VAL A 26 11.72 -26.53 -5.13
CA VAL A 26 11.51 -25.46 -6.12
C VAL A 26 12.84 -24.73 -6.32
N GLY A 27 13.39 -24.81 -7.53
CA GLY A 27 14.68 -24.23 -7.87
C GLY A 27 15.87 -24.98 -7.29
N GLU A 28 16.96 -24.27 -7.03
CA GLU A 28 18.22 -24.84 -6.56
C GLU A 28 18.36 -24.77 -5.02
N PRO A 29 19.01 -25.76 -4.38
CA PRO A 29 19.33 -25.71 -2.95
C PRO A 29 20.06 -24.43 -2.58
N HIS A 30 19.78 -23.89 -1.40
CA HIS A 30 20.40 -22.70 -0.83
C HIS A 30 20.03 -21.34 -1.51
N HIS A 31 19.18 -21.34 -2.54
CA HIS A 31 18.71 -20.13 -3.23
C HIS A 31 17.32 -19.67 -2.80
N GLY A 32 16.67 -20.33 -1.86
CA GLY A 32 15.28 -20.08 -1.46
C GLY A 32 15.01 -18.64 -1.01
N LEU A 33 15.98 -17.99 -0.36
CA LEU A 33 15.84 -16.59 0.07
C LEU A 33 15.75 -15.64 -1.13
N ALA A 34 16.57 -15.86 -2.16
CA ALA A 34 16.53 -15.06 -3.39
C ALA A 34 15.19 -15.24 -4.12
N TYR A 35 14.68 -16.47 -4.21
CA TYR A 35 13.38 -16.76 -4.81
C TYR A 35 12.23 -16.12 -4.03
N MET A 36 12.33 -16.12 -2.69
CA MET A 36 11.36 -15.45 -1.83
C MET A 36 11.32 -13.94 -2.08
N PHE A 37 12.47 -13.28 -2.15
CA PHE A 37 12.55 -11.84 -2.39
C PHE A 37 12.06 -11.44 -3.78
N HIS A 38 12.26 -12.28 -4.80
CA HIS A 38 11.68 -12.04 -6.12
C HIS A 38 10.15 -11.87 -6.06
N MET A 39 9.48 -12.76 -5.32
CA MET A 39 8.03 -12.65 -5.10
C MET A 39 7.66 -11.50 -4.16
N MET A 40 8.44 -11.29 -3.09
CA MET A 40 8.09 -10.31 -2.05
C MET A 40 8.23 -8.86 -2.49
N ASN A 41 9.12 -8.55 -3.42
CA ASN A 41 9.29 -7.17 -3.89
C ASN A 41 8.03 -6.67 -4.61
N GLU A 42 7.42 -7.51 -5.44
CA GLU A 42 6.12 -7.18 -6.05
C GLU A 42 5.01 -7.08 -5.00
N ALA A 43 4.96 -8.01 -4.05
CA ALA A 43 3.96 -8.02 -2.98
C ALA A 43 4.03 -6.74 -2.12
N ARG A 44 5.20 -6.19 -1.85
CA ARG A 44 5.37 -4.92 -1.11
C ARG A 44 4.71 -3.75 -1.82
N LEU A 45 4.90 -3.62 -3.13
CA LEU A 45 4.26 -2.56 -3.92
C LEU A 45 2.73 -2.70 -3.92
N VAL A 46 2.21 -3.93 -4.00
CA VAL A 46 0.76 -4.19 -3.94
C VAL A 46 0.19 -3.81 -2.57
N ILE A 47 0.90 -4.12 -1.49
CA ILE A 47 0.47 -3.73 -0.13
C ILE A 47 0.51 -2.22 0.04
N GLY A 48 1.55 -1.54 -0.45
CA GLY A 48 1.65 -0.09 -0.48
C GLY A 48 0.50 0.55 -1.26
N ALA A 49 0.16 -0.01 -2.43
CA ALA A 49 -0.98 0.43 -3.22
C ALA A 49 -2.31 0.28 -2.47
N ALA A 50 -2.52 -0.85 -1.80
CA ALA A 50 -3.73 -1.10 -1.00
C ALA A 50 -3.84 -0.12 0.18
N ALA A 51 -2.74 0.14 0.90
CA ALA A 51 -2.70 1.12 1.98
C ALA A 51 -2.99 2.54 1.48
N THR A 52 -2.41 2.93 0.35
CA THR A 52 -2.65 4.22 -0.32
C THR A 52 -4.11 4.38 -0.74
N ALA A 53 -4.72 3.35 -1.33
CA ALA A 53 -6.13 3.36 -1.73
C ALA A 53 -7.06 3.51 -0.52
N LEU A 54 -6.74 2.83 0.58
CA LEU A 54 -7.49 2.96 1.83
C LEU A 54 -7.37 4.38 2.42
N GLY A 55 -6.16 4.93 2.44
CA GLY A 55 -5.90 6.31 2.86
C GLY A 55 -6.65 7.33 1.99
N TYR A 56 -6.66 7.13 0.67
CA TYR A 56 -7.38 7.99 -0.28
C TYR A 56 -8.90 7.95 -0.03
N THR A 57 -9.45 6.77 0.23
CA THR A 57 -10.86 6.61 0.61
C THR A 57 -11.17 7.38 1.91
N GLY A 58 -10.28 7.30 2.90
CA GLY A 58 -10.38 8.05 4.15
C GLY A 58 -10.40 9.57 3.92
N TYR A 59 -9.51 10.06 3.06
CA TYR A 59 -9.47 11.47 2.66
C TYR A 59 -10.78 11.92 2.00
N LEU A 60 -11.29 11.19 1.02
CA LEU A 60 -12.54 11.55 0.34
C LEU A 60 -13.71 11.62 1.31
N LYS A 61 -13.85 10.65 2.21
CA LYS A 61 -14.87 10.66 3.27
C LYS A 61 -14.69 11.81 4.26
N SER A 62 -13.46 12.15 4.58
CA SER A 62 -13.17 13.31 5.45
C SER A 62 -13.58 14.64 4.81
N VAL A 63 -13.35 14.80 3.51
CA VAL A 63 -13.79 15.98 2.74
C VAL A 63 -15.32 16.06 2.70
N GLU A 64 -15.99 14.94 2.42
CA GLU A 64 -17.44 14.86 2.40
C GLU A 64 -18.04 15.23 3.77
N TYR A 65 -17.53 14.65 4.84
CA TYR A 65 -17.96 14.97 6.20
C TYR A 65 -17.72 16.44 6.53
N ALA A 66 -16.55 16.97 6.21
CA ALA A 66 -16.21 18.35 6.53
C ALA A 66 -17.09 19.39 5.79
N ARG A 67 -17.58 19.05 4.60
CA ARG A 67 -18.53 19.88 3.83
C ARG A 67 -19.94 19.87 4.41
N ASN A 68 -20.34 18.77 5.02
CA ASN A 68 -21.72 18.56 5.46
C ASN A 68 -21.92 18.74 6.97
N ARG A 69 -20.84 18.90 7.74
CA ARG A 69 -20.90 19.08 9.19
C ARG A 69 -20.83 20.55 9.58
N PRO A 70 -21.95 21.19 9.96
CA PRO A 70 -21.91 22.54 10.54
C PRO A 70 -21.44 22.47 11.99
N GLN A 71 -20.41 23.25 12.34
CA GLN A 71 -19.92 23.39 13.70
C GLN A 71 -19.02 24.62 13.84
N GLY A 72 -19.24 25.41 14.89
CA GLY A 72 -18.49 26.63 15.13
C GLY A 72 -18.84 27.75 14.17
N ARG A 73 -18.16 28.87 14.31
CA ARG A 73 -18.36 30.09 13.50
C ARG A 73 -17.03 30.49 12.89
N PRO A 74 -17.03 31.26 11.78
CA PRO A 74 -15.79 31.84 11.25
C PRO A 74 -15.09 32.67 12.31
N ILE A 75 -13.77 32.61 12.37
CA ILE A 75 -12.95 33.43 13.31
C ILE A 75 -13.23 34.93 13.14
N SER A 76 -13.59 35.35 11.94
CA SER A 76 -13.98 36.73 11.60
C SER A 76 -15.39 37.13 12.03
N ALA A 77 -16.24 36.18 12.44
CA ALA A 77 -17.60 36.46 12.83
C ALA A 77 -17.63 37.15 14.22
N LYS A 78 -18.04 38.42 14.23
CA LYS A 78 -18.19 39.23 15.46
C LYS A 78 -19.52 39.00 16.17
N ASP A 79 -20.51 38.46 15.46
CA ASP A 79 -21.87 38.23 16.01
C ASP A 79 -21.92 36.87 16.72
N PRO A 80 -22.18 36.84 18.06
CA PRO A 80 -22.34 35.59 18.80
C PRO A 80 -23.59 34.78 18.36
N ALA A 81 -24.55 35.37 17.69
CA ALA A 81 -25.76 34.74 17.21
C ALA A 81 -25.62 34.19 15.77
N ALA A 82 -24.50 34.42 15.09
CA ALA A 82 -24.29 33.92 13.74
C ALA A 82 -24.41 32.39 13.68
N PRO A 83 -25.07 31.84 12.63
CA PRO A 83 -25.24 30.40 12.49
C PRO A 83 -23.89 29.68 12.32
N PRO A 84 -23.80 28.39 12.70
CA PRO A 84 -22.60 27.60 12.46
C PRO A 84 -22.35 27.40 10.97
N VAL A 85 -21.06 27.28 10.59
CA VAL A 85 -20.64 26.99 9.22
C VAL A 85 -20.12 25.57 9.08
N PRO A 86 -20.09 25.00 7.87
CA PRO A 86 -19.42 23.72 7.62
C PRO A 86 -17.97 23.75 8.13
N ILE A 87 -17.52 22.68 8.76
CA ILE A 87 -16.19 22.67 9.38
C ILE A 87 -15.05 22.83 8.36
N ILE A 88 -15.30 22.56 7.09
CA ILE A 88 -14.32 22.82 6.01
C ILE A 88 -13.95 24.31 5.90
N GLU A 89 -14.79 25.23 6.41
CA GLU A 89 -14.49 26.66 6.41
C GLU A 89 -13.38 27.05 7.42
N HIS A 90 -13.14 26.21 8.43
CA HIS A 90 -12.14 26.48 9.44
C HIS A 90 -10.71 26.23 8.92
N PRO A 91 -9.76 27.17 9.14
CA PRO A 91 -8.40 27.09 8.62
C PRO A 91 -7.66 25.82 9.04
N ASP A 92 -7.86 25.37 10.28
CA ASP A 92 -7.17 24.16 10.79
C ASP A 92 -7.70 22.88 10.13
N VAL A 93 -9.01 22.79 9.89
CA VAL A 93 -9.62 21.69 9.13
C VAL A 93 -9.11 21.68 7.69
N LYS A 94 -9.01 22.86 7.04
CA LYS A 94 -8.41 22.97 5.70
C LYS A 94 -6.96 22.47 5.70
N ARG A 95 -6.17 22.86 6.69
CA ARG A 95 -4.78 22.41 6.84
C ARG A 95 -4.70 20.88 6.96
N MET A 96 -5.53 20.26 7.80
CA MET A 96 -5.58 18.81 7.98
C MET A 96 -5.98 18.09 6.69
N LEU A 97 -6.98 18.59 5.97
CA LEU A 97 -7.41 18.00 4.69
C LEU A 97 -6.34 18.16 3.60
N LEU A 98 -5.64 19.29 3.55
CA LEU A 98 -4.52 19.49 2.63
C LEU A 98 -3.38 18.54 2.94
N ALA A 99 -3.05 18.30 4.20
CA ALA A 99 -2.03 17.33 4.59
C ALA A 99 -2.42 15.91 4.16
N GLN A 100 -3.67 15.48 4.41
CA GLN A 100 -4.18 14.18 3.95
C GLN A 100 -4.07 14.06 2.42
N LYS A 101 -4.53 15.08 1.68
CA LYS A 101 -4.45 15.12 0.21
C LYS A 101 -3.01 14.96 -0.27
N SER A 102 -2.10 15.71 0.31
CA SER A 102 -0.67 15.69 -0.03
C SER A 102 -0.06 14.28 0.14
N TYR A 103 -0.37 13.64 1.26
CA TYR A 103 0.14 12.29 1.54
C TYR A 103 -0.42 11.24 0.59
N VAL A 104 -1.74 11.19 0.39
CA VAL A 104 -2.35 10.14 -0.44
C VAL A 104 -2.06 10.30 -1.92
N GLU A 105 -2.01 11.54 -2.44
CA GLU A 105 -1.65 11.79 -3.84
C GLU A 105 -0.15 11.57 -4.08
N GLY A 106 0.71 11.96 -3.13
CA GLY A 106 2.14 11.69 -3.21
C GLY A 106 2.47 10.20 -3.15
N ALA A 107 1.81 9.47 -2.23
CA ALA A 107 1.95 8.02 -2.14
C ALA A 107 1.47 7.31 -3.41
N LEU A 108 0.34 7.74 -3.98
CA LEU A 108 -0.17 7.19 -5.25
C LEU A 108 0.83 7.42 -6.40
N ALA A 109 1.40 8.63 -6.49
CA ALA A 109 2.40 8.94 -7.50
C ALA A 109 3.66 8.07 -7.34
N LEU A 110 4.12 7.85 -6.11
CA LEU A 110 5.26 6.97 -5.81
C LEU A 110 4.99 5.53 -6.22
N ILE A 111 3.83 4.97 -5.85
CA ILE A 111 3.43 3.61 -6.22
C ILE A 111 3.38 3.43 -7.75
N LEU A 112 2.77 4.37 -8.46
CA LEU A 112 2.71 4.32 -9.92
C LEU A 112 4.09 4.44 -10.57
N TYR A 113 4.97 5.24 -9.99
CA TYR A 113 6.35 5.34 -10.43
C TYR A 113 7.10 4.02 -10.22
N CYS A 114 6.97 3.39 -9.05
CA CYS A 114 7.55 2.07 -8.77
C CYS A 114 6.99 0.99 -9.71
N ALA A 115 5.69 0.98 -9.98
CA ALA A 115 5.08 0.06 -10.95
C ALA A 115 5.68 0.23 -12.35
N ARG A 116 5.86 1.48 -12.81
CA ARG A 116 6.55 1.74 -14.07
C ARG A 116 8.00 1.24 -14.09
N LEU A 117 8.73 1.41 -12.98
CA LEU A 117 10.10 0.90 -12.88
C LEU A 117 10.13 -0.63 -12.95
N THR A 118 9.13 -1.32 -12.37
CA THR A 118 8.99 -2.78 -12.49
C THR A 118 8.82 -3.20 -13.96
N ASP A 119 7.99 -2.48 -14.71
CA ASP A 119 7.82 -2.75 -16.15
C ASP A 119 9.13 -2.54 -16.92
N ILE A 120 9.86 -1.45 -16.65
CA ILE A 120 11.15 -1.17 -17.31
C ILE A 120 12.17 -2.24 -16.96
N ALA A 121 12.30 -2.61 -15.68
CA ALA A 121 13.25 -3.63 -15.22
C ALA A 121 13.00 -5.00 -15.87
N SER A 122 11.74 -5.32 -16.20
CA SER A 122 11.37 -6.61 -16.78
C SER A 122 11.34 -6.63 -18.32
N SER A 123 11.04 -5.49 -18.98
CA SER A 123 10.72 -5.45 -20.41
C SER A 123 11.63 -4.58 -21.28
N SER A 124 12.47 -3.69 -20.71
CA SER A 124 13.35 -2.85 -21.52
C SER A 124 14.40 -3.69 -22.28
N GLU A 125 14.67 -3.35 -23.53
CA GLU A 125 15.74 -3.95 -24.32
C GLU A 125 17.14 -3.47 -23.89
N SER A 126 17.23 -2.28 -23.30
CA SER A 126 18.46 -1.68 -22.78
C SER A 126 18.84 -2.27 -21.42
N THR A 127 20.02 -2.87 -21.33
CA THR A 127 20.58 -3.37 -20.06
C THR A 127 20.79 -2.23 -19.06
N GLU A 128 21.26 -1.08 -19.52
CA GLU A 128 21.50 0.09 -18.67
C GLU A 128 20.17 0.62 -18.04
N GLU A 129 19.09 0.65 -18.83
CA GLU A 129 17.78 1.02 -18.31
C GLU A 129 17.24 0.02 -17.29
N ARG A 130 17.40 -1.30 -17.56
CA ARG A 130 16.99 -2.33 -16.59
C ARG A 130 17.75 -2.22 -15.28
N ASP A 131 19.07 -2.06 -15.34
CA ASP A 131 19.91 -1.96 -14.14
C ASP A 131 19.58 -0.70 -13.32
N SER A 132 19.38 0.42 -14.01
CA SER A 132 18.97 1.67 -13.37
C SER A 132 17.58 1.56 -12.71
N ALA A 133 16.62 0.94 -13.39
CA ALA A 133 15.28 0.73 -12.85
C ALA A 133 15.29 -0.22 -11.65
N THR A 134 16.08 -1.28 -11.70
CA THR A 134 16.26 -2.23 -10.59
C THR A 134 16.85 -1.53 -9.36
N LEU A 135 17.91 -0.74 -9.55
CA LEU A 135 18.51 0.03 -8.45
C LEU A 135 17.51 1.00 -7.81
N LEU A 136 16.74 1.71 -8.63
CA LEU A 136 15.71 2.64 -8.12
C LEU A 136 14.62 1.90 -7.35
N LEU A 137 14.17 0.72 -7.83
CA LEU A 137 13.21 -0.11 -7.11
C LEU A 137 13.73 -0.57 -5.75
N ASP A 138 14.99 -1.00 -5.67
CA ASP A 138 15.60 -1.41 -4.40
C ASP A 138 15.64 -0.27 -3.39
N LEU A 139 15.86 0.96 -3.86
CA LEU A 139 15.87 2.15 -3.01
C LEU A 139 14.46 2.62 -2.59
N LEU A 140 13.48 2.52 -3.46
CA LEU A 140 12.14 3.07 -3.26
C LEU A 140 11.15 2.09 -2.62
N THR A 141 11.30 0.78 -2.86
CA THR A 141 10.39 -0.24 -2.31
C THR A 141 10.22 -0.19 -0.79
N PRO A 142 11.25 0.11 0.04
CA PRO A 142 11.07 0.27 1.48
C PRO A 142 10.26 1.50 1.89
N VAL A 143 10.07 2.46 0.97
CA VAL A 143 9.34 3.72 1.22
C VAL A 143 7.91 3.64 0.67
N ALA A 144 7.71 2.87 -0.39
CA ALA A 144 6.43 2.65 -1.04
C ALA A 144 5.58 1.63 -0.26
#